data_ba2dc664df00b8bc97a09611c69ae406
#
_entry.id   ba2dc664df00b8bc97a09611c69ae406
#
_cell.length_a   1.000
_cell.length_b   1.000
_cell.length_c   1.000
_cell.angle_alpha   90.00
_cell.angle_beta   90.00
_cell.angle_gamma   90.00
#
_symmetry.space_group_name_H-M   'P 1'
#
loop_
_entity.id
_entity.type
_entity.pdbx_description
1 polymer ?
#
loop_
_entity_poly.entity_id
_entity_poly.type
_entity_poly.pdbx_seq_one_letter_code
_entity_poly.pdbx_strand_id
1 'polypeptide(L)'
;MRILVSGASGLIGNALQPLLKNKGHEVLCLTRHAKCENDIAWDPQSGKIDLSHAGKIDGVIHLAGENIADGRWTVRKKERILNSRKNGTKLLCDALASMSEIPKVLISASGINYYGNHMDRERIDEDSPAGSGFLATVCREWEQATAPAELAGIRICSLRIGMVL
;
A
#
# COMPACT_ATOMS: atom_id res chain seq x y z
N MET A 1 12.73 -12.44 -9.31
CA MET A 1 11.46 -11.75 -9.59
C MET A 1 11.71 -10.25 -9.58
N ARG A 2 10.96 -9.50 -10.37
CA ARG A 2 10.96 -8.05 -10.38
C ARG A 2 9.80 -7.54 -9.54
N ILE A 3 10.10 -6.83 -8.46
CA ILE A 3 9.13 -6.45 -7.42
C ILE A 3 9.04 -4.92 -7.34
N LEU A 4 7.84 -4.37 -7.53
CA LEU A 4 7.57 -2.96 -7.35
C LEU A 4 7.22 -2.68 -5.88
N VAL A 5 7.92 -1.75 -5.24
CA VAL A 5 7.71 -1.38 -3.83
C VAL A 5 7.36 0.08 -3.73
N SER A 6 6.18 0.41 -3.21
CA SER A 6 5.84 1.77 -2.79
C SER A 6 6.08 1.95 -1.29
N GLY A 7 6.41 3.16 -0.85
CA GLY A 7 6.76 3.40 0.57
C GLY A 7 8.12 2.80 0.95
N ALA A 8 8.99 2.58 -0.02
CA ALA A 8 10.31 1.99 0.13
C ALA A 8 11.23 2.73 1.13
N SER A 9 11.04 4.03 1.33
CA SER A 9 11.79 4.86 2.29
C SER A 9 11.21 4.85 3.72
N GLY A 10 10.08 4.19 3.95
CA GLY A 10 9.48 4.05 5.27
C GLY A 10 10.18 2.98 6.13
N LEU A 11 9.75 2.85 7.40
CA LEU A 11 10.33 1.91 8.36
C LEU A 11 10.37 0.47 7.81
N ILE A 12 9.24 -0.06 7.39
CA ILE A 12 9.14 -1.41 6.83
C ILE A 12 9.85 -1.49 5.48
N GLY A 13 9.68 -0.51 4.60
CA GLY A 13 10.30 -0.49 3.28
C GLY A 13 11.81 -0.52 3.32
N ASN A 14 12.42 0.26 4.22
CA ASN A 14 13.88 0.28 4.41
C ASN A 14 14.42 -1.08 4.88
N ALA A 15 13.72 -1.77 5.76
CA ALA A 15 14.11 -3.09 6.23
C ALA A 15 13.89 -4.18 5.14
N LEU A 16 12.83 -4.04 4.34
CA LEU A 16 12.43 -5.03 3.36
C LEU A 16 13.34 -5.06 2.12
N GLN A 17 13.75 -3.89 1.61
CA GLN A 17 14.53 -3.81 0.37
C GLN A 17 15.81 -4.65 0.38
N PRO A 18 16.70 -4.57 1.41
CA PRO A 18 17.90 -5.40 1.43
C PRO A 18 17.57 -6.89 1.50
N LEU A 19 16.50 -7.28 2.19
CA LEU A 19 16.07 -8.70 2.26
C LEU A 19 15.64 -9.22 0.89
N LEU A 20 14.89 -8.42 0.12
CA LEU A 20 14.48 -8.79 -1.24
C LEU A 20 15.69 -8.91 -2.17
N LYS A 21 16.61 -7.93 -2.13
CA LYS A 21 17.84 -7.94 -2.94
C LYS A 21 18.73 -9.13 -2.61
N ASN A 22 18.92 -9.44 -1.33
CA ASN A 22 19.71 -10.60 -0.88
C ASN A 22 19.11 -11.94 -1.33
N LYS A 23 17.79 -11.99 -1.57
CA LYS A 23 17.11 -13.16 -2.15
C LYS A 23 17.16 -13.17 -3.70
N GLY A 24 17.91 -12.28 -4.32
CA GLY A 24 18.06 -12.22 -5.77
C GLY A 24 16.86 -11.61 -6.50
N HIS A 25 16.06 -10.79 -5.82
CA HIS A 25 14.97 -10.05 -6.47
C HIS A 25 15.46 -8.69 -6.95
N GLU A 26 15.00 -8.27 -8.11
CA GLU A 26 15.12 -6.89 -8.59
C GLU A 26 14.03 -6.06 -7.93
N VAL A 27 14.40 -4.92 -7.33
CA VAL A 27 13.47 -4.04 -6.60
C VAL A 27 13.36 -2.72 -7.34
N LEU A 28 12.15 -2.42 -7.82
CA LEU A 28 11.76 -1.12 -8.33
C LEU A 28 11.10 -0.33 -7.21
N CYS A 29 11.46 0.94 -7.05
CA CYS A 29 10.91 1.79 -6.01
C CYS A 29 9.92 2.80 -6.61
N LEU A 30 8.64 2.71 -6.22
CA LEU A 30 7.66 3.73 -6.56
C LEU A 30 7.77 4.89 -5.57
N THR A 31 8.26 6.05 -6.03
CA THR A 31 8.63 7.17 -5.18
C THR A 31 8.18 8.52 -5.74
N ARG A 32 7.97 9.50 -4.87
CA ARG A 32 7.66 10.90 -5.27
C ARG A 32 8.86 11.64 -5.85
N HIS A 33 10.06 11.19 -5.52
CA HIS A 33 11.32 11.82 -5.95
C HIS A 33 12.27 10.72 -6.45
N ALA A 34 12.16 10.39 -7.73
CA ALA A 34 13.05 9.44 -8.40
C ALA A 34 14.48 9.99 -8.41
N LYS A 35 15.43 9.17 -7.98
CA LYS A 35 16.86 9.51 -7.87
C LYS A 35 17.76 8.51 -8.58
N CYS A 36 17.27 7.31 -8.81
CA CYS A 36 18.01 6.18 -9.37
C CYS A 36 17.24 5.59 -10.55
N GLU A 37 17.92 4.82 -11.38
CA GLU A 37 17.34 4.14 -12.54
C GLU A 37 16.18 3.19 -12.17
N ASN A 38 16.25 2.57 -11.00
CA ASN A 38 15.20 1.67 -10.48
C ASN A 38 14.06 2.42 -9.77
N ASP A 39 14.07 3.75 -9.80
CA ASP A 39 13.00 4.56 -9.22
C ASP A 39 11.97 4.91 -10.29
N ILE A 40 10.72 4.68 -9.98
CA ILE A 40 9.57 5.09 -10.78
C ILE A 40 8.88 6.25 -10.08
N ALA A 41 8.77 7.37 -10.78
CA ALA A 41 8.13 8.55 -10.24
C ALA A 41 6.61 8.40 -10.23
N TRP A 42 5.98 8.81 -9.12
CA TRP A 42 4.54 8.95 -9.03
C TRP A 42 4.15 10.13 -8.15
N ASP A 43 2.98 10.69 -8.39
CA ASP A 43 2.39 11.72 -7.55
C ASP A 43 0.92 11.40 -7.29
N PRO A 44 0.61 10.73 -6.15
CA PRO A 44 -0.76 10.39 -5.78
C PRO A 44 -1.66 11.61 -5.56
N GLN A 45 -1.10 12.79 -5.29
CA GLN A 45 -1.89 14.01 -5.06
C GLN A 45 -2.40 14.59 -6.39
N SER A 46 -1.57 14.53 -7.43
CA SER A 46 -1.96 14.97 -8.78
C SER A 46 -2.51 13.84 -9.66
N GLY A 47 -2.62 12.62 -9.13
CA GLY A 47 -3.11 11.46 -9.87
C GLY A 47 -2.16 11.00 -10.97
N LYS A 48 -0.85 11.20 -10.82
CA LYS A 48 0.15 10.86 -11.84
C LYS A 48 0.94 9.62 -11.44
N ILE A 49 0.97 8.65 -12.33
CA ILE A 49 1.82 7.47 -12.28
C ILE A 49 2.07 6.99 -13.71
N ASP A 50 3.29 6.61 -14.00
CA ASP A 50 3.66 6.04 -15.30
C ASP A 50 4.48 4.76 -15.09
N LEU A 51 3.88 3.62 -15.43
CA LEU A 51 4.52 2.31 -15.37
C LEU A 51 4.97 1.80 -16.74
N SER A 52 4.86 2.59 -17.80
CA SER A 52 5.17 2.18 -19.18
C SER A 52 6.61 1.69 -19.34
N HIS A 53 7.54 2.27 -18.60
CA HIS A 53 8.95 1.91 -18.59
C HIS A 53 9.35 0.88 -17.51
N ALA A 54 8.41 0.44 -16.68
CA ALA A 54 8.70 -0.51 -15.61
C ALA A 54 9.04 -1.92 -16.14
N GLY A 55 8.67 -2.23 -17.39
CA GLY A 55 8.76 -3.59 -17.93
C GLY A 55 7.85 -4.54 -17.15
N LYS A 56 8.18 -5.84 -17.21
CA LYS A 56 7.40 -6.86 -16.50
C LYS A 56 7.59 -6.72 -14.99
N ILE A 57 6.50 -6.66 -14.24
CA ILE A 57 6.45 -6.68 -12.77
C ILE A 57 5.85 -8.03 -12.34
N ASP A 58 6.56 -8.81 -11.54
CA ASP A 58 6.07 -10.11 -11.06
C ASP A 58 5.15 -9.98 -9.83
N GLY A 59 5.41 -8.98 -8.98
CA GLY A 59 4.63 -8.71 -7.77
C GLY A 59 4.80 -7.29 -7.28
N VAL A 60 3.85 -6.83 -6.49
CA VAL A 60 3.82 -5.46 -5.95
C VAL A 60 3.68 -5.50 -4.43
N ILE A 61 4.44 -4.64 -3.74
CA ILE A 61 4.32 -4.43 -2.30
C ILE A 61 4.00 -2.94 -2.06
N HIS A 62 2.79 -2.68 -1.60
CA HIS A 62 2.26 -1.34 -1.41
C HIS A 62 2.25 -0.97 0.08
N LEU A 63 3.23 -0.15 0.49
CA LEU A 63 3.41 0.32 1.88
C LEU A 63 3.23 1.83 2.02
N ALA A 64 2.96 2.54 0.93
CA ALA A 64 2.87 3.99 0.95
C ALA A 64 1.63 4.50 1.68
N GLY A 65 1.81 5.49 2.53
CA GLY A 65 0.74 6.18 3.25
C GLY A 65 1.29 7.33 4.09
N GLU A 66 0.45 8.30 4.36
CA GLU A 66 0.76 9.42 5.28
C GLU A 66 1.06 8.86 6.68
N ASN A 67 2.15 9.32 7.30
CA ASN A 67 2.51 8.90 8.65
C ASN A 67 1.43 9.32 9.67
N ILE A 68 0.85 8.35 10.38
CA ILE A 68 -0.21 8.58 11.36
C ILE A 68 0.32 9.08 12.71
N ALA A 69 1.59 8.80 13.01
CA ALA A 69 2.22 9.18 14.28
C ALA A 69 2.75 10.61 14.28
N ASP A 70 2.79 11.28 13.12
CA ASP A 70 3.35 12.62 12.98
C ASP A 70 2.29 13.70 13.24
N GLY A 71 2.50 14.49 14.30
CA GLY A 71 1.71 15.66 14.66
C GLY A 71 0.29 15.38 15.17
N ARG A 72 -0.47 16.47 15.41
CA ARG A 72 -1.85 16.38 15.94
C ARG A 72 -2.82 15.98 14.83
N TRP A 73 -3.82 15.20 15.18
CA TRP A 73 -4.89 14.74 14.28
C TRP A 73 -5.97 15.81 14.07
N THR A 74 -5.60 16.87 13.37
CA THR A 74 -6.55 17.86 12.86
C THR A 74 -7.43 17.27 11.76
N VAL A 75 -8.52 17.93 11.40
CA VAL A 75 -9.37 17.55 10.26
C VAL A 75 -8.51 17.34 9.00
N ARG A 76 -7.67 18.33 8.67
CA ARG A 76 -6.75 18.26 7.51
C ARG A 76 -5.77 17.08 7.58
N LYS A 77 -5.25 16.74 8.78
CA LYS A 77 -4.37 15.57 8.94
C LYS A 77 -5.13 14.28 8.69
N LYS A 78 -6.35 14.14 9.22
CA LYS A 78 -7.21 12.98 9.00
C LYS A 78 -7.54 12.81 7.51
N GLU A 79 -7.86 13.88 6.81
CA GLU A 79 -8.08 13.84 5.36
C GLU A 79 -6.84 13.37 4.59
N ARG A 80 -5.65 13.86 4.93
CA ARG A 80 -4.40 13.36 4.31
C ARG A 80 -4.15 11.89 4.59
N ILE A 81 -4.40 11.43 5.84
CA ILE A 81 -4.26 10.02 6.20
C ILE A 81 -5.19 9.14 5.35
N LEU A 82 -6.44 9.52 5.21
CA LEU A 82 -7.43 8.78 4.42
C LEU A 82 -7.07 8.82 2.92
N ASN A 83 -6.88 10.02 2.38
CA ASN A 83 -6.70 10.23 0.94
C ASN A 83 -5.37 9.63 0.43
N SER A 84 -4.29 9.70 1.22
CA SER A 84 -3.02 9.08 0.82
C SER A 84 -3.14 7.57 0.61
N ARG A 85 -4.00 6.91 1.39
CA ARG A 85 -4.25 5.47 1.29
C ARG A 85 -5.27 5.15 0.21
N LYS A 86 -6.46 5.72 0.29
CA LYS A 86 -7.54 5.48 -0.66
C LYS A 86 -7.14 5.85 -2.09
N ASN A 87 -6.77 7.12 -2.31
CA ASN A 87 -6.49 7.61 -3.65
C ASN A 87 -5.16 7.09 -4.19
N GLY A 88 -4.13 6.99 -3.32
CA GLY A 88 -2.83 6.44 -3.72
C GLY A 88 -2.93 4.97 -4.11
N THR A 89 -3.66 4.16 -3.35
CA THR A 89 -3.88 2.75 -3.67
C THR A 89 -4.69 2.58 -4.94
N LYS A 90 -5.80 3.34 -5.07
CA LYS A 90 -6.61 3.31 -6.29
C LYS A 90 -5.80 3.66 -7.53
N LEU A 91 -5.01 4.75 -7.48
CA LEU A 91 -4.14 5.18 -8.57
C LEU A 91 -3.16 4.08 -8.99
N LEU A 92 -2.50 3.45 -8.01
CA LEU A 92 -1.58 2.33 -8.28
C LEU A 92 -2.34 1.16 -8.92
N CYS A 93 -3.47 0.77 -8.38
CA CYS A 93 -4.25 -0.36 -8.86
C CYS A 93 -4.81 -0.14 -10.28
N ASP A 94 -5.27 1.07 -10.59
CA ASP A 94 -5.70 1.45 -11.94
C ASP A 94 -4.53 1.33 -12.94
N ALA A 95 -3.34 1.79 -12.55
CA ALA A 95 -2.15 1.71 -13.39
C ALA A 95 -1.71 0.25 -13.61
N LEU A 96 -1.73 -0.58 -12.56
CA LEU A 96 -1.40 -2.01 -12.66
C LEU A 96 -2.39 -2.76 -13.55
N ALA A 97 -3.69 -2.47 -13.41
CA ALA A 97 -4.75 -3.06 -14.22
C ALA A 97 -4.64 -2.70 -15.72
N SER A 98 -4.01 -1.57 -16.02
CA SER A 98 -3.81 -1.09 -17.40
C SER A 98 -2.55 -1.65 -18.07
N MET A 99 -1.71 -2.41 -17.35
CA MET A 99 -0.50 -3.01 -17.92
C MET A 99 -0.85 -4.15 -18.88
N SER A 100 -0.05 -4.30 -19.94
CA SER A 100 -0.17 -5.44 -20.89
C SER A 100 0.13 -6.79 -20.22
N GLU A 101 1.08 -6.80 -19.28
CA GLU A 101 1.40 -7.95 -18.43
C GLU A 101 1.16 -7.56 -16.97
N ILE A 102 0.01 -7.95 -16.43
CA ILE A 102 -0.36 -7.65 -15.04
C ILE A 102 0.48 -8.44 -14.05
N PRO A 103 0.82 -7.88 -12.87
CA PRO A 103 1.50 -8.61 -11.80
C PRO A 103 0.63 -9.76 -11.27
N LYS A 104 1.29 -10.82 -10.76
CA LYS A 104 0.57 -11.97 -10.18
C LYS A 104 -0.08 -11.66 -8.84
N VAL A 105 0.50 -10.73 -8.07
CA VAL A 105 0.08 -10.43 -6.70
C VAL A 105 0.36 -8.98 -6.33
N LEU A 106 -0.57 -8.39 -5.61
CA LEU A 106 -0.42 -7.13 -4.89
C LEU A 106 -0.55 -7.41 -3.38
N ILE A 107 0.55 -7.23 -2.66
CA ILE A 107 0.56 -7.22 -1.19
C ILE A 107 0.38 -5.77 -0.76
N SER A 108 -0.79 -5.43 -0.21
CA SER A 108 -1.10 -4.09 0.27
C SER A 108 -1.07 -4.04 1.79
N ALA A 109 -0.40 -3.04 2.35
CA ALA A 109 -0.51 -2.77 3.76
C ALA A 109 -1.95 -2.35 4.11
N SER A 110 -2.37 -2.75 5.28
CA SER A 110 -3.56 -2.31 6.02
C SER A 110 -3.17 -2.24 7.50
N GLY A 111 -4.11 -2.18 8.42
CA GLY A 111 -3.83 -2.14 9.85
C GLY A 111 -4.83 -2.93 10.69
N ILE A 112 -4.39 -3.43 11.85
CA ILE A 112 -5.27 -4.07 12.84
C ILE A 112 -6.40 -3.16 13.30
N ASN A 113 -6.25 -1.84 13.11
CA ASN A 113 -7.32 -0.86 13.35
C ASN A 113 -8.55 -1.07 12.46
N TYR A 114 -8.47 -1.93 11.43
CA TYR A 114 -9.63 -2.42 10.67
C TYR A 114 -10.74 -2.91 11.60
N TYR A 115 -10.37 -3.61 12.65
CA TYR A 115 -11.31 -4.17 13.62
C TYR A 115 -11.84 -3.15 14.64
N GLY A 116 -11.29 -1.92 14.66
CA GLY A 116 -11.68 -0.89 15.63
C GLY A 116 -11.09 -1.13 17.03
N ASN A 117 -11.72 -0.53 18.03
CA ASN A 117 -11.35 -0.73 19.43
C ASN A 117 -12.20 -1.86 20.02
N HIS A 118 -11.63 -3.04 20.15
CA HIS A 118 -12.23 -4.13 20.90
C HIS A 118 -11.69 -4.11 22.34
N MET A 119 -12.57 -3.83 23.28
CA MET A 119 -12.25 -3.91 24.74
C MET A 119 -12.52 -5.33 25.26
N ASP A 120 -13.22 -6.15 24.51
CA ASP A 120 -13.62 -7.49 24.90
C ASP A 120 -12.51 -8.49 24.59
N ARG A 121 -12.42 -9.57 25.41
CA ARG A 121 -11.42 -10.63 25.26
C ARG A 121 -11.73 -11.61 24.12
N GLU A 122 -12.54 -11.20 23.16
CA GLU A 122 -12.85 -12.02 22.00
C GLU A 122 -11.62 -12.14 21.09
N ARG A 123 -11.39 -13.35 20.61
CA ARG A 123 -10.37 -13.61 19.62
C ARG A 123 -10.82 -13.01 18.29
N ILE A 124 -10.00 -12.14 17.72
CA ILE A 124 -10.20 -11.52 16.41
C ILE A 124 -9.33 -12.26 15.40
N ASP A 125 -9.92 -12.60 14.26
CA ASP A 125 -9.26 -13.21 13.10
C ASP A 125 -9.60 -12.43 11.83
N GLU A 126 -9.14 -12.92 10.69
CA GLU A 126 -9.30 -12.26 9.39
C GLU A 126 -10.76 -12.20 8.93
N ASP A 127 -11.62 -13.11 9.38
CA ASP A 127 -13.06 -13.18 9.06
C ASP A 127 -13.91 -12.28 9.97
N SER A 128 -13.31 -11.75 11.03
CA SER A 128 -14.01 -10.86 11.96
C SER A 128 -14.45 -9.57 11.28
N PRO A 129 -15.66 -9.06 11.61
CA PRO A 129 -16.22 -7.87 10.95
C PRO A 129 -15.39 -6.62 11.21
N ALA A 130 -15.46 -5.69 10.27
CA ALA A 130 -14.83 -4.38 10.43
C ALA A 130 -15.45 -3.62 11.61
N GLY A 131 -14.61 -3.03 12.43
CA GLY A 131 -15.02 -2.20 13.54
C GLY A 131 -15.45 -0.78 13.14
N SER A 132 -15.61 0.07 14.12
CA SER A 132 -16.01 1.47 13.97
C SER A 132 -14.86 2.45 14.27
N GLY A 133 -15.08 3.72 13.93
CA GLY A 133 -14.13 4.80 14.17
C GLY A 133 -13.29 5.17 12.95
N PHE A 134 -12.54 6.27 13.10
CA PHE A 134 -11.79 6.85 11.97
C PHE A 134 -10.78 5.89 11.36
N LEU A 135 -9.95 5.23 12.17
CA LEU A 135 -8.93 4.32 11.63
C LEU A 135 -9.53 3.07 11.01
N ALA A 136 -10.63 2.54 11.57
CA ALA A 136 -11.33 1.43 10.94
C ALA A 136 -11.89 1.81 9.57
N THR A 137 -12.45 3.04 9.45
CA THR A 137 -12.87 3.57 8.15
C THR A 137 -11.68 3.71 7.19
N VAL A 138 -10.54 4.23 7.65
CA VAL A 138 -9.33 4.34 6.82
C VAL A 138 -8.89 2.97 6.30
N CYS A 139 -8.85 1.94 7.15
CA CYS A 139 -8.44 0.60 6.74
C CYS A 139 -9.41 -0.01 5.71
N ARG A 140 -10.74 0.12 5.93
CA ARG A 140 -11.74 -0.34 4.96
C ARG A 140 -11.59 0.33 3.60
N GLU A 141 -11.51 1.65 3.58
CA GLU A 141 -11.34 2.42 2.33
C GLU A 141 -10.02 2.08 1.63
N TRP A 142 -8.97 1.78 2.42
CA TRP A 142 -7.68 1.36 1.89
C TRP A 142 -7.77 -0.01 1.21
N GLU A 143 -8.36 -1.00 1.89
CA GLU A 143 -8.55 -2.34 1.34
C GLU A 143 -9.49 -2.32 0.12
N GLN A 144 -10.60 -1.58 0.17
CA GLN A 144 -11.52 -1.42 -0.95
C GLN A 144 -10.89 -0.75 -2.18
N ALA A 145 -9.90 0.11 -1.98
CA ALA A 145 -9.22 0.79 -3.08
C ALA A 145 -8.38 -0.15 -3.96
N THR A 146 -8.18 -1.41 -3.57
CA THR A 146 -7.51 -2.43 -4.38
C THR A 146 -8.40 -3.07 -5.45
N ALA A 147 -9.71 -2.82 -5.41
CA ALA A 147 -10.69 -3.44 -6.30
C ALA A 147 -10.36 -3.37 -7.82
N PRO A 148 -9.81 -2.28 -8.38
CA PRO A 148 -9.44 -2.28 -9.80
C PRO A 148 -8.40 -3.35 -10.17
N ALA A 149 -7.41 -3.58 -9.29
CA ALA A 149 -6.38 -4.61 -9.51
C ALA A 149 -6.98 -6.03 -9.38
N GLU A 150 -7.87 -6.24 -8.40
CA GLU A 150 -8.57 -7.50 -8.22
C GLU A 150 -9.45 -7.85 -9.42
N LEU A 151 -10.23 -6.90 -9.92
CA LEU A 151 -11.06 -7.06 -11.11
C LEU A 151 -10.25 -7.36 -12.38
N ALA A 152 -9.02 -6.88 -12.45
CA ALA A 152 -8.09 -7.20 -13.52
C ALA A 152 -7.47 -8.60 -13.38
N GLY A 153 -7.70 -9.33 -12.29
CA GLY A 153 -7.17 -10.67 -12.04
C GLY A 153 -5.88 -10.72 -11.23
N ILE A 154 -5.46 -9.62 -10.63
CA ILE A 154 -4.31 -9.58 -9.72
C ILE A 154 -4.76 -10.11 -8.35
N ARG A 155 -4.06 -11.10 -7.81
CA ARG A 155 -4.34 -11.61 -6.46
C ARG A 155 -4.00 -10.55 -5.40
N ILE A 156 -4.98 -10.15 -4.61
CA ILE A 156 -4.81 -9.18 -3.52
C ILE A 156 -4.52 -9.89 -2.20
N CYS A 157 -3.55 -9.35 -1.44
CA CYS A 157 -3.26 -9.77 -0.08
C CYS A 157 -3.15 -8.52 0.81
N SER A 158 -4.15 -8.27 1.65
CA SER A 158 -4.15 -7.16 2.60
C SER A 158 -3.48 -7.59 3.90
N LEU A 159 -2.39 -6.92 4.28
CA LEU A 159 -1.69 -7.17 5.54
C LEU A 159 -2.18 -6.21 6.61
N ARG A 160 -3.00 -6.67 7.54
CA ARG A 160 -3.47 -5.89 8.70
C ARG A 160 -2.39 -5.85 9.77
N ILE A 161 -1.42 -4.96 9.55
CA ILE A 161 -0.20 -4.83 10.35
C ILE A 161 -0.52 -4.21 11.70
N GLY A 162 0.03 -4.79 12.76
CA GLY A 162 0.01 -4.24 14.12
C GLY A 162 1.03 -3.10 14.32
N MET A 163 1.35 -2.82 15.57
CA MET A 163 2.39 -1.84 15.89
C MET A 163 3.76 -2.42 15.55
N VAL A 164 4.52 -1.70 14.72
CA VAL A 164 5.90 -2.03 14.36
C VAL A 164 6.81 -1.08 15.15
N LEU A 165 7.72 -1.66 15.93
CA LEU A 165 8.68 -0.95 16.80
C LEU A 165 10.07 -0.91 16.17
#